data_e1dc4c8e1ae3cce676eadb332246ac4d
#
_entry.id   e1dc4c8e1ae3cce676eadb332246ac4d
#
_cell.length_a   1.000
_cell.length_b   1.000
_cell.length_c   1.000
_cell.angle_alpha   90.00
_cell.angle_beta   90.00
_cell.angle_gamma   90.00
#
_symmetry.space_group_name_H-M   'P 1'
#
loop_
_entity.id
_entity.type
_entity.pdbx_description
1 polymer ?
#
loop_
_entity_poly.entity_id
_entity_poly.type
_entity_poly.pdbx_seq_one_letter_code
_entity_poly.pdbx_strand_id
1 'polypeptide(L)'
;AIQLDSDDVYADENVVQKFVDAFYEQNCAMVVGTYRMTNFQMETIPPGIIDHKEWTPDNGRNNALRINGLGAPRGFYTPMLRTINFPTTKYGEDYAVGLRVSREYQIGRIYDVVYFCRRWDDNSDASLDIEKVNANNLYKDRIRTWELKARIALNKK
;
A
#
# COMPACT_ATOMS: atom_id res chain seq x y z
N ALA A 1 1.05 13.66 1.98
CA ALA A 1 0.03 13.05 2.84
C ALA A 1 0.48 11.66 3.27
N ILE A 2 0.28 11.31 4.54
CA ILE A 2 0.62 9.98 5.08
C ILE A 2 -0.64 9.40 5.72
N GLN A 3 -0.94 8.16 5.42
CA GLN A 3 -2.09 7.44 5.97
C GLN A 3 -1.91 7.18 7.47
N LEU A 4 -3.00 7.36 8.21
CA LEU A 4 -3.18 6.86 9.56
C LEU A 4 -4.65 6.46 9.69
N ASP A 5 -4.91 5.18 9.88
CA ASP A 5 -6.26 4.66 10.12
C ASP A 5 -6.66 4.95 11.57
N SER A 6 -7.96 5.15 11.81
CA SER A 6 -8.46 5.64 13.10
C SER A 6 -8.22 4.71 14.29
N ASP A 7 -8.00 3.44 14.02
CA ASP A 7 -7.78 2.37 14.99
C ASP A 7 -6.30 1.95 15.10
N ASP A 8 -5.42 2.54 14.28
CA ASP A 8 -4.01 2.23 14.23
C ASP A 8 -3.14 3.33 14.86
N VAL A 9 -1.84 3.06 15.01
CA VAL A 9 -0.90 4.03 15.57
C VAL A 9 0.45 4.00 14.85
N TYR A 10 1.13 5.14 14.77
CA TYR A 10 2.53 5.17 14.35
C TYR A 10 3.43 4.55 15.41
N ALA A 11 4.52 3.92 14.96
CA ALA A 11 5.43 3.19 15.83
C ALA A 11 6.22 4.09 16.79
N ASP A 12 6.54 5.31 16.34
CA ASP A 12 7.26 6.33 17.11
C ASP A 12 6.99 7.75 16.60
N GLU A 13 7.51 8.74 17.30
CA GLU A 13 7.36 10.18 16.97
C GLU A 13 8.09 10.61 15.70
N ASN A 14 9.04 9.79 15.20
CA ASN A 14 9.86 10.11 14.04
C ASN A 14 9.28 9.59 12.72
N VAL A 15 8.16 8.88 12.74
CA VAL A 15 7.58 8.24 11.56
C VAL A 15 7.34 9.23 10.42
N VAL A 16 6.80 10.40 10.72
CA VAL A 16 6.56 11.44 9.70
C VAL A 16 7.88 11.88 9.06
N GLN A 17 8.94 12.07 9.86
CA GLN A 17 10.26 12.43 9.35
C GLN A 17 10.85 11.32 8.48
N LYS A 18 10.76 10.05 8.91
CA LYS A 18 11.20 8.90 8.09
C LYS A 18 10.52 8.87 6.71
N PHE A 19 9.25 9.22 6.63
CA PHE A 19 8.55 9.34 5.33
C PHE A 19 9.08 10.51 4.51
N VAL A 20 9.31 11.67 5.11
CA VAL A 20 9.88 12.83 4.42
C VAL A 20 11.26 12.48 3.85
N ASP A 21 12.12 11.89 4.66
CA ASP A 21 13.47 11.47 4.25
C ASP A 21 13.41 10.46 3.09
N ALA A 22 12.55 9.44 3.19
CA ALA A 22 12.36 8.45 2.13
C ALA A 22 11.89 9.07 0.81
N PHE A 23 11.02 10.09 0.82
CA PHE A 23 10.62 10.80 -0.40
C PHE A 23 11.80 11.47 -1.09
N TYR A 24 12.68 12.12 -0.33
CA TYR A 24 13.86 12.81 -0.89
C TYR A 24 14.96 11.84 -1.30
N GLU A 25 15.31 10.90 -0.43
CA GLU A 25 16.43 9.97 -0.67
C GLU A 25 16.15 9.01 -1.83
N GLN A 26 14.89 8.53 -1.94
CA GLN A 26 14.50 7.56 -2.95
C GLN A 26 13.89 8.21 -4.20
N ASN A 27 13.74 9.54 -4.22
CA ASN A 27 13.16 10.30 -5.33
C ASN A 27 11.85 9.65 -5.86
N CYS A 28 10.89 9.45 -4.99
CA CYS A 28 9.67 8.71 -5.26
C CYS A 28 8.41 9.57 -5.07
N ALA A 29 7.30 9.14 -5.66
CA ALA A 29 6.02 9.83 -5.55
C ALA A 29 5.06 9.16 -4.55
N MET A 30 5.39 7.96 -4.10
CA MET A 30 4.70 7.21 -3.07
C MET A 30 5.72 6.47 -2.23
N VAL A 31 5.50 6.36 -0.93
CA VAL A 31 6.32 5.55 -0.01
C VAL A 31 5.41 4.55 0.68
N VAL A 32 5.86 3.31 0.77
CA VAL A 32 5.19 2.25 1.52
C VAL A 32 6.04 1.89 2.72
N GLY A 33 5.45 1.93 3.90
CA GLY A 33 6.10 1.55 5.16
C GLY A 33 6.01 0.05 5.45
N THR A 34 6.58 -0.31 6.58
CA THR A 34 6.50 -1.64 7.18
C THR A 34 5.62 -1.56 8.41
N TYR A 35 4.75 -2.53 8.60
CA TYR A 35 3.86 -2.56 9.74
C TYR A 35 3.96 -3.86 10.54
N ARG A 36 3.58 -3.76 11.79
CA ARG A 36 3.43 -4.90 12.69
C ARG A 36 1.97 -5.09 13.04
N MET A 37 1.50 -6.32 12.92
CA MET A 37 0.17 -6.70 13.39
C MET A 37 0.18 -6.84 14.90
N THR A 38 -0.73 -6.14 15.58
CA THR A 38 -0.88 -6.19 17.04
C THR A 38 -2.35 -6.29 17.45
N ASN A 39 -2.59 -6.71 18.68
CA ASN A 39 -3.85 -6.46 19.37
C ASN A 39 -3.87 -5.05 20.00
N PHE A 40 -4.95 -4.70 20.70
CA PHE A 40 -5.04 -3.39 21.38
C PHE A 40 -4.14 -3.24 22.60
N GLN A 41 -3.62 -4.35 23.14
CA GLN A 41 -2.59 -4.38 24.17
C GLN A 41 -1.17 -4.22 23.60
N MET A 42 -1.05 -3.99 22.28
CA MET A 42 0.21 -3.85 21.55
C MET A 42 1.05 -5.13 21.51
N GLU A 43 0.47 -6.27 21.79
CA GLU A 43 1.11 -7.58 21.64
C GLU A 43 1.09 -7.98 20.15
N THR A 44 2.23 -8.50 19.66
CA THR A 44 2.33 -8.96 18.27
C THR A 44 1.47 -10.19 18.04
N ILE A 45 0.64 -10.15 17.00
CA ILE A 45 -0.20 -11.27 16.56
C ILE A 45 0.21 -11.73 15.16
N PRO A 46 -0.09 -12.97 14.76
CA PRO A 46 0.16 -13.43 13.38
C PRO A 46 -0.50 -12.53 12.33
N PRO A 47 0.15 -12.32 11.20
CA PRO A 47 1.44 -12.85 10.74
C PRO A 47 2.69 -12.10 11.26
N GLY A 48 2.57 -11.16 12.16
CA GLY A 48 3.69 -10.42 12.73
C GLY A 48 4.06 -9.19 11.92
N ILE A 49 5.26 -9.14 11.36
CA ILE A 49 5.76 -8.00 10.59
C ILE A 49 5.49 -8.23 9.10
N ILE A 50 4.95 -7.21 8.43
CA ILE A 50 4.70 -7.17 6.99
C ILE A 50 5.59 -6.08 6.38
N ASP A 51 6.66 -6.46 5.72
CA ASP A 51 7.71 -5.58 5.21
C ASP A 51 7.88 -5.59 3.67
N HIS A 52 7.19 -6.50 2.97
CA HIS A 52 7.27 -6.63 1.51
C HIS A 52 8.70 -6.71 0.97
N LYS A 53 9.61 -7.42 1.64
CA LYS A 53 11.01 -7.58 1.22
C LYS A 53 11.18 -8.24 -0.14
N GLU A 54 10.16 -8.95 -0.62
CA GLU A 54 10.10 -9.48 -1.98
C GLU A 54 10.09 -8.39 -3.06
N TRP A 55 9.79 -7.16 -2.69
CA TRP A 55 9.83 -6.03 -3.59
C TRP A 55 11.25 -5.44 -3.64
N THR A 56 11.98 -5.72 -4.69
CA THR A 56 13.36 -5.27 -4.89
C THR A 56 13.45 -4.14 -5.93
N PRO A 57 14.56 -3.37 -5.95
CA PRO A 57 14.79 -2.39 -7.00
C PRO A 57 14.76 -2.99 -8.41
N ASP A 58 15.21 -4.22 -8.59
CA ASP A 58 15.25 -4.90 -9.89
C ASP A 58 13.88 -5.23 -10.45
N ASN A 59 12.92 -5.63 -9.61
CA ASN A 59 11.56 -5.86 -10.06
C ASN A 59 10.70 -4.59 -10.03
N GLY A 60 11.17 -3.53 -9.38
CA GLY A 60 10.73 -2.16 -9.47
C GLY A 60 9.21 -1.96 -9.51
N ARG A 61 8.77 -1.12 -10.44
CA ARG A 61 7.36 -0.77 -10.63
C ARG A 61 6.47 -1.94 -11.05
N ASN A 62 7.03 -2.98 -11.63
CA ASN A 62 6.27 -4.16 -12.06
C ASN A 62 5.82 -5.02 -10.89
N ASN A 63 6.48 -4.92 -9.75
CA ASN A 63 6.09 -5.69 -8.58
C ASN A 63 4.69 -5.30 -8.06
N ALA A 64 4.27 -4.06 -8.25
CA ALA A 64 2.91 -3.62 -7.90
C ALA A 64 1.82 -4.47 -8.57
N LEU A 65 2.08 -5.03 -9.76
CA LEU A 65 1.16 -5.95 -10.46
C LEU A 65 1.11 -7.37 -9.85
N ARG A 66 2.08 -7.74 -9.03
CA ARG A 66 2.26 -9.10 -8.49
C ARG A 66 1.75 -9.26 -7.06
N ILE A 67 1.82 -8.19 -6.28
CA ILE A 67 1.42 -8.20 -4.86
C ILE A 67 -0.09 -8.11 -4.72
N ASN A 68 -0.61 -8.57 -3.60
CA ASN A 68 -2.05 -8.54 -3.33
C ASN A 68 -2.53 -7.28 -2.61
N GLY A 69 -1.63 -6.38 -2.29
CA GLY A 69 -1.87 -5.09 -1.64
C GLY A 69 -0.55 -4.38 -1.39
N LEU A 70 -0.60 -3.10 -1.07
CA LEU A 70 0.60 -2.29 -0.87
C LEU A 70 1.02 -2.18 0.61
N GLY A 71 0.25 -2.78 1.52
CA GLY A 71 0.51 -2.68 2.95
C GLY A 71 0.16 -1.31 3.54
N ALA A 72 0.71 -1.03 4.72
CA ALA A 72 0.50 0.20 5.49
C ALA A 72 1.82 0.61 6.18
N PRO A 73 1.97 1.88 6.59
CA PRO A 73 1.21 3.03 6.10
C PRO A 73 1.70 3.46 4.71
N ARG A 74 0.90 4.23 4.01
CA ARG A 74 1.24 4.75 2.69
C ARG A 74 1.41 6.26 2.75
N GLY A 75 2.52 6.74 2.21
CA GLY A 75 2.77 8.16 1.99
C GLY A 75 2.63 8.53 0.52
N PHE A 76 2.10 9.71 0.23
CA PHE A 76 1.86 10.18 -1.14
C PHE A 76 2.38 11.60 -1.31
N TYR A 77 3.04 11.86 -2.43
CA TYR A 77 3.30 13.21 -2.90
C TYR A 77 1.96 13.85 -3.29
N THR A 78 1.51 14.81 -2.51
CA THR A 78 0.15 15.36 -2.58
C THR A 78 -0.24 15.95 -3.94
N PRO A 79 0.64 16.70 -4.66
CA PRO A 79 0.29 17.21 -5.99
C PRO A 79 -0.03 16.08 -7.00
N MET A 80 0.75 15.00 -6.98
CA MET A 80 0.49 13.83 -7.82
C MET A 80 -0.83 13.15 -7.43
N LEU A 81 -1.07 12.95 -6.12
CA LEU A 81 -2.30 12.32 -5.63
C LEU A 81 -3.55 13.11 -6.04
N ARG A 82 -3.50 14.44 -6.01
CA ARG A 82 -4.59 15.32 -6.47
C ARG A 82 -4.88 15.18 -7.96
N THR A 83 -3.88 14.85 -8.77
CA THR A 83 -4.04 14.62 -10.21
C THR A 83 -4.64 13.24 -10.50
N ILE A 84 -4.19 12.21 -9.77
CA ILE A 84 -4.63 10.83 -9.97
C ILE A 84 -6.02 10.60 -9.38
N ASN A 85 -6.26 11.10 -8.17
CA ASN A 85 -7.43 10.85 -7.32
C ASN A 85 -7.63 9.38 -6.93
N PHE A 86 -8.46 9.17 -5.91
CA PHE A 86 -8.93 7.84 -5.53
C PHE A 86 -10.14 7.43 -6.37
N PRO A 87 -10.24 6.17 -6.81
CA PRO A 87 -11.45 5.68 -7.46
C PRO A 87 -12.61 5.59 -6.46
N THR A 88 -13.82 5.78 -6.96
CA THR A 88 -15.05 5.60 -6.15
C THR A 88 -15.33 4.11 -6.01
N THR A 89 -14.70 3.47 -5.05
CA THR A 89 -14.91 2.05 -4.71
C THR A 89 -14.86 1.87 -3.19
N LYS A 90 -15.44 0.79 -2.71
CA LYS A 90 -15.45 0.44 -1.28
C LYS A 90 -14.29 -0.47 -0.87
N TYR A 91 -13.48 -0.93 -1.83
CA TYR A 91 -12.40 -1.86 -1.59
C TYR A 91 -11.29 -1.68 -2.63
N GLY A 92 -10.01 -1.73 -2.19
CA GLY A 92 -8.85 -1.71 -3.05
C GLY A 92 -8.60 -0.36 -3.77
N GLU A 93 -9.18 0.73 -3.26
CA GLU A 93 -8.95 2.09 -3.76
C GLU A 93 -7.47 2.48 -3.66
N ASP A 94 -6.85 2.11 -2.55
CA ASP A 94 -5.42 2.30 -2.29
C ASP A 94 -4.55 1.51 -3.27
N TYR A 95 -4.90 0.25 -3.52
CA TYR A 95 -4.21 -0.59 -4.48
C TYR A 95 -4.33 -0.05 -5.92
N ALA A 96 -5.52 0.43 -6.30
CA ALA A 96 -5.73 1.06 -7.60
C ALA A 96 -4.86 2.32 -7.78
N VAL A 97 -4.78 3.18 -6.75
CA VAL A 97 -3.90 4.35 -6.75
C VAL A 97 -2.43 3.93 -6.86
N GLY A 98 -1.99 2.96 -6.07
CA GLY A 98 -0.61 2.48 -6.12
C GLY A 98 -0.23 1.88 -7.48
N LEU A 99 -1.12 1.13 -8.12
CA LEU A 99 -0.93 0.65 -9.49
C LEU A 99 -0.76 1.82 -10.46
N ARG A 100 -1.62 2.84 -10.38
CA ARG A 100 -1.55 4.03 -11.24
C ARG A 100 -0.26 4.82 -11.01
N VAL A 101 0.15 5.00 -9.74
CA VAL A 101 1.43 5.63 -9.39
C VAL A 101 2.59 4.87 -10.00
N SER A 102 2.62 3.54 -9.81
CA SER A 102 3.71 2.68 -10.27
C SER A 102 3.89 2.63 -11.79
N ARG A 103 2.95 3.13 -12.57
CA ARG A 103 3.06 3.21 -14.04
C ARG A 103 4.16 4.17 -14.47
N GLU A 104 4.28 5.31 -13.80
CA GLU A 104 5.14 6.41 -14.22
C GLU A 104 6.14 6.85 -13.15
N TYR A 105 5.86 6.53 -11.88
CA TYR A 105 6.64 7.00 -10.74
C TYR A 105 7.27 5.84 -9.96
N GLN A 106 8.35 6.16 -9.27
CA GLN A 106 8.97 5.27 -8.29
C GLN A 106 8.11 5.20 -7.03
N ILE A 107 8.02 4.00 -6.45
CA ILE A 107 7.46 3.77 -5.12
C ILE A 107 8.62 3.41 -4.19
N GLY A 108 8.84 4.25 -3.19
CA GLY A 108 9.86 4.08 -2.16
C GLY A 108 9.39 3.18 -1.02
N ARG A 109 10.34 2.75 -0.19
CA ARG A 109 10.11 1.79 0.89
C ARG A 109 10.80 2.21 2.18
N ILE A 110 10.13 1.94 3.31
CA ILE A 110 10.72 2.00 4.65
C ILE A 110 10.61 0.60 5.26
N TYR A 111 11.77 -0.03 5.52
CA TYR A 111 11.83 -1.40 6.06
C TYR A 111 11.77 -1.46 7.59
N ASP A 112 12.03 -0.35 8.28
CA ASP A 112 11.75 -0.24 9.71
C ASP A 112 10.24 -0.33 9.97
N VAL A 113 9.88 -0.92 11.10
CA VAL A 113 8.47 -0.89 11.54
C VAL A 113 8.10 0.53 11.90
N VAL A 114 7.21 1.13 11.12
CA VAL A 114 6.73 2.51 11.30
C VAL A 114 5.25 2.58 11.69
N TYR A 115 4.59 1.42 11.78
CA TYR A 115 3.14 1.38 11.98
C TYR A 115 2.73 0.13 12.76
N PHE A 116 1.77 0.27 13.67
CA PHE A 116 1.12 -0.83 14.36
C PHE A 116 -0.33 -0.91 13.87
N CYS A 117 -0.60 -1.97 13.09
CA CYS A 117 -1.93 -2.29 12.63
C CYS A 117 -2.65 -3.10 13.72
N ARG A 118 -3.59 -2.46 14.40
CA ARG A 118 -4.29 -3.08 15.54
C ARG A 118 -5.50 -3.86 15.09
N ARG A 119 -5.65 -5.08 15.59
CA ARG A 119 -6.76 -5.98 15.26
C ARG A 119 -7.56 -6.35 16.50
N TRP A 120 -8.87 -6.49 16.30
CA TRP A 120 -9.81 -7.05 17.29
C TRP A 120 -10.81 -7.98 16.58
N ASP A 121 -11.57 -8.74 17.36
CA ASP A 121 -12.41 -9.84 16.86
C ASP A 121 -13.48 -9.40 15.84
N ASP A 122 -13.98 -8.17 15.94
CA ASP A 122 -15.00 -7.61 15.04
C ASP A 122 -14.41 -6.78 13.88
N ASN A 123 -13.10 -6.85 13.62
CA ASN A 123 -12.48 -6.11 12.53
C ASN A 123 -13.06 -6.56 11.18
N SER A 124 -13.50 -5.61 10.38
CA SER A 124 -14.21 -5.82 9.11
C SER A 124 -13.51 -6.72 8.10
N ASP A 125 -12.17 -6.80 8.17
CA ASP A 125 -11.39 -7.65 7.27
C ASP A 125 -11.25 -9.10 7.75
N ALA A 126 -11.54 -9.39 9.03
CA ALA A 126 -11.35 -10.72 9.61
C ALA A 126 -12.52 -11.68 9.34
N SER A 127 -13.68 -11.17 8.96
CA SER A 127 -14.95 -11.93 8.85
C SER A 127 -15.60 -11.90 7.46
N LEU A 128 -14.80 -11.67 6.40
CA LEU A 128 -15.33 -11.66 5.04
C LEU A 128 -15.76 -13.07 4.63
N ASP A 129 -17.01 -13.20 4.15
CA ASP A 129 -17.46 -14.42 3.51
C ASP A 129 -16.72 -14.68 2.18
N ILE A 130 -16.75 -15.92 1.71
CA ILE A 130 -16.02 -16.35 0.52
C ILE A 130 -16.48 -15.60 -0.75
N GLU A 131 -17.73 -15.20 -0.83
CA GLU A 131 -18.25 -14.47 -1.99
C GLU A 131 -17.65 -13.06 -2.05
N LYS A 132 -17.54 -12.36 -0.91
CA LYS A 132 -16.87 -11.07 -0.83
C LYS A 132 -15.39 -11.17 -1.12
N VAL A 133 -14.71 -12.20 -0.59
CA VAL A 133 -13.28 -12.44 -0.89
C VAL A 133 -13.10 -12.63 -2.40
N ASN A 134 -13.92 -13.44 -3.04
CA ASN A 134 -13.85 -13.67 -4.48
C ASN A 134 -14.15 -12.40 -5.29
N ALA A 135 -15.16 -11.62 -4.90
CA ALA A 135 -15.48 -10.34 -5.54
C ALA A 135 -14.32 -9.35 -5.44
N ASN A 136 -13.69 -9.25 -4.27
CA ASN A 136 -12.53 -8.40 -4.02
C ASN A 136 -11.33 -8.84 -4.88
N ASN A 137 -11.05 -10.13 -4.97
CA ASN A 137 -9.98 -10.66 -5.80
C ASN A 137 -10.24 -10.40 -7.29
N LEU A 138 -11.47 -10.62 -7.76
CA LEU A 138 -11.86 -10.32 -9.14
C LEU A 138 -11.70 -8.83 -9.47
N TYR A 139 -12.05 -7.94 -8.55
CA TYR A 139 -11.82 -6.50 -8.72
C TYR A 139 -10.33 -6.19 -8.88
N LYS A 140 -9.47 -6.72 -8.00
CA LYS A 140 -8.01 -6.53 -8.10
C LYS A 140 -7.46 -7.05 -9.43
N ASP A 141 -7.90 -8.21 -9.89
CA ASP A 141 -7.47 -8.78 -11.18
C ASP A 141 -7.90 -7.90 -12.38
N ARG A 142 -9.08 -7.31 -12.31
CA ARG A 142 -9.55 -6.36 -13.33
C ARG A 142 -8.68 -5.11 -13.38
N ILE A 143 -8.38 -4.48 -12.24
CA ILE A 143 -7.54 -3.26 -12.24
C ILE A 143 -6.10 -3.57 -12.64
N ARG A 144 -5.54 -4.73 -12.27
CA ARG A 144 -4.24 -5.20 -12.76
C ARG A 144 -4.23 -5.36 -14.29
N THR A 145 -5.29 -5.95 -14.83
CA THR A 145 -5.45 -6.15 -16.27
C THR A 145 -5.52 -4.82 -17.00
N TRP A 146 -6.27 -3.84 -16.50
CA TRP A 146 -6.34 -2.51 -17.07
C TRP A 146 -5.00 -1.78 -17.01
N GLU A 147 -4.30 -1.89 -15.88
CA GLU A 147 -2.97 -1.32 -15.71
C GLU A 147 -1.96 -1.93 -16.67
N LEU A 148 -1.95 -3.25 -16.82
CA LEU A 148 -1.08 -3.94 -17.75
C LEU A 148 -1.32 -3.49 -19.20
N LYS A 149 -2.59 -3.40 -19.62
CA LYS A 149 -2.96 -2.89 -20.96
C LYS A 149 -2.48 -1.45 -21.17
N ALA A 150 -2.61 -0.58 -20.15
CA ALA A 150 -2.12 0.80 -20.22
C ALA A 150 -0.60 0.86 -20.39
N ARG A 151 0.17 0.03 -19.67
CA ARG A 151 1.63 -0.05 -19.80
C ARG A 151 2.05 -0.56 -21.19
N ILE A 152 1.36 -1.58 -21.72
CA ILE A 152 1.61 -2.08 -23.07
C ILE A 152 1.37 -0.98 -24.11
N ALA A 153 0.31 -0.18 -23.97
CA ALA A 153 0.01 0.91 -24.87
C ALA A 153 1.07 2.03 -24.83
N LEU A 154 1.61 2.33 -23.64
CA LEU A 154 2.71 3.29 -23.50
C LEU A 154 4.01 2.82 -24.16
N ASN A 155 4.32 1.53 -24.07
CA ASN A 155 5.55 0.96 -24.65
C ASN A 155 5.51 0.81 -26.16
N LYS A 156 4.33 0.98 -26.79
CA LYS A 156 4.17 0.94 -28.26
C LYS A 156 4.35 2.31 -28.93
N LYS A 157 4.52 3.38 -28.16
CA LYS A 157 4.81 4.73 -28.63
C LYS A 157 6.31 4.96 -28.66
#